data_e5c5f526ac41487e168d0c45b9e94c24
#
_entry.id   e5c5f526ac41487e168d0c45b9e94c24
#
_cell.length_a   1.000
_cell.length_b   1.000
_cell.length_c   1.000
_cell.angle_alpha   90.00
_cell.angle_beta   90.00
_cell.angle_gamma   90.00
#
_symmetry.space_group_name_H-M   'P 1'
#
loop_
_entity.id
_entity.type
_entity.pdbx_description
1 polymer ?
#
loop_
_entity_poly.entity_id
_entity_poly.type
_entity_poly.pdbx_seq_one_letter_code
_entity_poly.pdbx_strand_id
1 'polypeptide(L)'
;MLNINIDISNKKWLIVGGGQVASRRIKKILESKGVVKVVGKSISKPIKNIGKKNKHIKIFERSFRVVDLNSTDFVIACTDD
;
A
#
# COMPACT_ATOMS: atom_id res chain seq x y z
N MET A 1 4.38 -32.16 9.76
CA MET A 1 4.16 -30.98 8.90
C MET A 1 4.26 -29.71 9.73
N LEU A 2 5.11 -28.80 9.31
CA LEU A 2 5.26 -27.53 10.00
C LEU A 2 4.23 -26.53 9.46
N ASN A 3 3.36 -26.08 10.33
CA ASN A 3 2.47 -24.98 10.00
C ASN A 3 3.10 -23.70 10.52
N ILE A 4 3.51 -22.85 9.60
CA ILE A 4 4.06 -21.55 9.97
C ILE A 4 2.93 -20.53 9.80
N ASN A 5 2.47 -20.02 10.91
CA ASN A 5 1.51 -18.92 10.89
C ASN A 5 2.28 -17.61 10.95
N ILE A 6 2.30 -16.90 9.83
CA ILE A 6 2.89 -15.58 9.79
C ILE A 6 1.79 -14.56 10.05
N ASP A 7 1.90 -13.87 11.16
CA ASP A 7 0.98 -12.79 11.45
C ASP A 7 1.41 -11.56 10.70
N ILE A 8 0.67 -11.22 9.62
CA ILE A 8 0.95 -10.04 8.80
C ILE A 8 0.09 -8.83 9.20
N SER A 9 -0.68 -8.97 10.27
CA SER A 9 -1.44 -7.82 10.76
C SER A 9 -0.49 -6.75 11.29
N ASN A 10 -0.85 -5.49 11.09
CA ASN A 10 -0.04 -4.34 11.48
C ASN A 10 1.29 -4.20 10.76
N LYS A 11 1.57 -5.02 9.76
CA LYS A 11 2.75 -4.84 8.92
C LYS A 11 2.56 -3.61 8.05
N LYS A 12 3.66 -2.93 7.80
CA LYS A 12 3.65 -1.68 7.04
C LYS A 12 4.07 -1.94 5.61
N TRP A 13 3.19 -1.62 4.68
CA TRP A 13 3.38 -1.83 3.26
C TRP A 13 3.56 -0.50 2.55
N LEU A 14 4.51 -0.45 1.64
CA LEU A 14 4.66 0.69 0.75
C LEU A 14 4.24 0.26 -0.66
N ILE A 15 3.29 0.98 -1.22
CA ILE A 15 2.85 0.77 -2.61
C ILE A 15 3.36 1.95 -3.41
N VAL A 16 4.20 1.68 -4.40
CA VAL A 16 4.69 2.71 -5.31
C VAL A 16 3.90 2.60 -6.60
N GLY A 17 3.06 3.58 -6.86
CA GLY A 17 2.15 3.58 -7.99
C GLY A 17 0.74 3.91 -7.53
N GLY A 18 -0.10 4.40 -8.43
CA GLY A 18 -1.44 4.84 -8.07
C GLY A 18 -2.54 4.39 -9.02
N GLY A 19 -2.28 3.37 -9.83
CA GLY A 19 -3.21 2.89 -10.82
C GLY A 19 -4.07 1.73 -10.36
N GLN A 20 -4.59 0.99 -11.32
CA GLN A 20 -5.53 -0.09 -11.06
C GLN A 20 -4.89 -1.26 -10.32
N VAL A 21 -3.65 -1.62 -10.66
CA VAL A 21 -2.94 -2.70 -9.99
C VAL A 21 -2.70 -2.35 -8.53
N ALA A 22 -2.29 -1.11 -8.27
CA ALA A 22 -2.10 -0.63 -6.90
C ALA A 22 -3.40 -0.73 -6.10
N SER A 23 -4.52 -0.34 -6.70
CA SER A 23 -5.82 -0.40 -6.05
C SER A 23 -6.15 -1.82 -5.59
N ARG A 24 -5.90 -2.82 -6.42
CA ARG A 24 -6.15 -4.22 -6.09
C ARG A 24 -5.28 -4.70 -4.93
N ARG A 25 -4.00 -4.35 -4.97
CA ARG A 25 -3.06 -4.74 -3.91
C ARG A 25 -3.44 -4.11 -2.58
N ILE A 26 -3.81 -2.83 -2.61
CA ILE A 26 -4.22 -2.10 -1.40
C ILE A 26 -5.40 -2.81 -0.73
N LYS A 27 -6.40 -3.18 -1.50
CA LYS A 27 -7.58 -3.85 -0.95
C LYS A 27 -7.22 -5.14 -0.24
N LYS A 28 -6.34 -5.95 -0.84
CA LYS A 28 -5.92 -7.21 -0.23
C LYS A 28 -5.14 -6.98 1.06
N ILE A 29 -4.26 -5.98 1.07
CA ILE A 29 -3.47 -5.67 2.26
C ILE A 29 -4.37 -5.23 3.39
N LEU A 30 -5.35 -4.37 3.11
CA LEU A 30 -6.28 -3.90 4.12
C LEU A 30 -7.15 -5.02 4.67
N GLU A 31 -7.51 -5.99 3.84
CA GLU A 31 -8.23 -7.18 4.29
C GLU A 31 -7.42 -7.97 5.31
N SER A 32 -6.10 -7.97 5.18
CA SER A 32 -5.19 -8.65 6.08
C SER A 32 -4.79 -7.79 7.27
N LYS A 33 -5.47 -6.66 7.47
CA LYS A 33 -5.22 -5.72 8.55
C LYS A 33 -3.84 -5.09 8.50
N GLY A 34 -3.27 -4.99 7.31
CA GLY A 34 -2.00 -4.29 7.11
C GLY A 34 -2.20 -2.79 7.05
N VAL A 35 -1.11 -2.06 7.21
CA VAL A 35 -1.08 -0.61 7.08
C VAL A 35 -0.39 -0.27 5.76
N VAL A 36 -0.98 0.63 4.99
CA VAL A 36 -0.51 0.93 3.64
C VAL A 36 -0.12 2.40 3.51
N LYS A 37 1.01 2.63 2.90
CA LYS A 37 1.42 3.95 2.44
C LYS A 37 1.51 3.88 0.92
N VAL A 38 0.78 4.74 0.23
CA VAL A 38 0.76 4.79 -1.23
C VAL A 38 1.47 6.05 -1.69
N VAL A 39 2.43 5.88 -2.59
CA VAL A 39 3.16 7.01 -3.17
C VAL A 39 3.09 6.88 -4.68
N GLY A 40 2.64 7.92 -5.35
CA GLY A 40 2.56 7.94 -6.81
C GLY A 40 2.29 9.33 -7.33
N LYS A 41 2.78 9.62 -8.52
CA LYS A 41 2.60 10.93 -9.15
C LYS A 41 1.13 11.21 -9.47
N SER A 42 0.39 10.15 -9.75
CA SER A 42 -1.02 10.23 -10.07
C SER A 42 -1.74 9.12 -9.31
N ILE A 43 -2.68 9.50 -8.47
CA ILE A 43 -3.42 8.55 -7.65
C ILE A 43 -4.84 8.44 -8.19
N SER A 44 -5.28 7.23 -8.48
CA SER A 44 -6.60 6.98 -9.04
C SER A 44 -7.69 7.30 -8.02
N LYS A 45 -8.87 7.60 -8.54
CA LYS A 45 -10.03 7.92 -7.70
C LYS A 45 -10.42 6.78 -6.76
N PRO A 46 -10.43 5.50 -7.21
CA PRO A 46 -10.73 4.40 -6.28
C PRO A 46 -9.81 4.36 -5.08
N ILE A 47 -8.51 4.64 -5.26
CA ILE A 47 -7.57 4.67 -4.15
C ILE A 47 -7.88 5.81 -3.21
N LYS A 48 -8.18 7.00 -3.75
CA LYS A 48 -8.57 8.15 -2.93
C LYS A 48 -9.82 7.86 -2.11
N ASN A 49 -10.77 7.14 -2.71
CA ASN A 49 -11.99 6.76 -2.00
C ASN A 49 -11.70 5.79 -0.86
N ILE A 50 -10.79 4.84 -1.08
CA ILE A 50 -10.37 3.93 -0.01
C ILE A 50 -9.76 4.72 1.14
N GLY A 51 -8.93 5.71 0.81
CA GLY A 51 -8.27 6.55 1.80
C GLY A 51 -9.24 7.34 2.67
N LYS A 52 -10.38 7.73 2.11
CA LYS A 52 -11.41 8.45 2.85
C LYS A 52 -12.13 7.56 3.87
N LYS A 53 -12.21 6.26 3.59
CA LYS A 53 -12.97 5.30 4.40
C LYS A 53 -12.13 4.52 5.38
N ASN A 54 -10.81 4.53 5.20
CA ASN A 54 -9.90 3.72 6.01
C ASN A 54 -8.83 4.59 6.64
N LYS A 55 -8.60 4.39 7.93
CA LYS A 55 -7.55 5.10 8.64
C LYS A 55 -6.19 4.40 8.56
N HIS A 56 -6.15 3.20 7.99
CA HIS A 56 -4.92 2.42 7.87
C HIS A 56 -4.20 2.62 6.53
N ILE A 57 -4.61 3.61 5.76
CA ILE A 57 -3.98 3.96 4.51
C ILE A 57 -3.63 5.44 4.50
N LYS A 58 -2.40 5.73 4.06
CA LYS A 58 -1.94 7.12 3.82
C LYS A 58 -1.54 7.24 2.37
N ILE A 59 -1.94 8.33 1.75
CA ILE A 59 -1.72 8.56 0.33
C ILE A 59 -0.88 9.81 0.13
N PHE A 60 0.19 9.67 -0.65
CA PHE A 60 1.06 10.78 -1.03
C PHE A 60 1.11 10.88 -2.54
N GLU A 61 0.46 11.89 -3.09
CA GLU A 61 0.43 12.09 -4.54
C GLU A 61 1.64 12.91 -4.94
N ARG A 62 2.74 12.24 -5.12
CA ARG A 62 4.03 12.83 -5.50
C ARG A 62 4.96 11.73 -5.98
N SER A 63 6.15 12.12 -6.49
CA SER A 63 7.16 11.14 -6.88
C SER A 63 7.70 10.37 -5.66
N PHE A 64 8.05 9.13 -5.89
CA PHE A 64 8.69 8.30 -4.88
C PHE A 64 10.03 8.91 -4.43
N ARG A 65 10.31 8.81 -3.14
CA ARG A 65 11.58 9.23 -2.54
C ARG A 65 12.13 8.06 -1.73
N VAL A 66 13.45 7.99 -1.64
CA VAL A 66 14.10 6.92 -0.87
C VAL A 66 13.64 6.91 0.59
N VAL A 67 13.36 8.08 1.14
CA VAL A 67 12.86 8.21 2.51
C VAL A 67 11.53 7.49 2.72
N ASP A 68 10.77 7.26 1.65
CA ASP A 68 9.50 6.52 1.76
C ASP A 68 9.69 5.07 2.19
N LEU A 69 10.90 4.54 2.06
CA LEU A 69 11.22 3.19 2.52
C LEU A 69 11.36 3.08 4.03
N ASN A 70 11.48 4.21 4.72
CA ASN A 70 11.65 4.21 6.16
C ASN A 70 10.42 3.62 6.85
N SER A 71 10.65 2.74 7.81
CA SER A 71 9.60 2.11 8.62
C SER A 71 8.61 1.28 7.79
N THR A 72 9.07 0.71 6.67
CA THR A 72 8.25 -0.21 5.88
C THR A 72 8.76 -1.64 6.03
N ASP A 73 7.83 -2.58 6.07
CA ASP A 73 8.17 -4.00 6.12
C ASP A 73 8.20 -4.61 4.72
N PHE A 74 7.33 -4.15 3.83
CA PHE A 74 7.22 -4.67 2.46
C PHE A 74 7.04 -3.53 1.48
N VAL A 75 7.58 -3.71 0.28
CA VAL A 75 7.45 -2.72 -0.81
C VAL A 75 6.95 -3.43 -2.05
N ILE A 76 5.92 -2.86 -2.66
CA ILE A 76 5.38 -3.36 -3.93
C ILE A 76 5.40 -2.22 -4.94
N ALA A 77 6.10 -2.41 -6.05
CA ALA A 77 6.09 -1.46 -7.14
C ALA A 77 4.98 -1.83 -8.11
N CYS A 78 4.01 -0.94 -8.26
CA CYS A 78 2.85 -1.13 -9.12
C CYS A 78 2.82 -0.04 -10.18
N THR A 79 3.85 -0.01 -11.00
CA THR A 79 3.93 0.96 -12.08
C THR A 79 3.29 0.40 -13.33
N ASP A 80 2.49 1.21 -14.00
CA ASP A 80 1.73 0.82 -15.20
C ASP A 80 2.47 1.18 -16.48
N ASP A 81 3.73 0.98 -16.55
CA ASP A 81 4.50 1.30 -17.76
C ASP A 81 4.60 0.11 -18.68
#